data_724c027ee803879e9e950def1d0bf7b7
#
_entry.id   724c027ee803879e9e950def1d0bf7b7
#
_cell.length_a   1.000
_cell.length_b   1.000
_cell.length_c   1.000
_cell.angle_alpha   90.00
_cell.angle_beta   90.00
_cell.angle_gamma   90.00
#
_symmetry.space_group_name_H-M   'P 1'
#
loop_
_entity.id
_entity.type
_entity.pdbx_description
1 polymer ?
#
loop_
_entity_poly.entity_id
_entity_poly.type
_entity_poly.pdbx_seq_one_letter_code
_entity_poly.pdbx_strand_id
1 'polypeptide(L)'
;FIAGLLNVADVGGPSVMPYQPEGYYEPMQFPNRTYVASKDSDQWRRGLYMHWQRMFLHPMLINFDAPSRDECTALRNYSNTPQQALTLLNDPTFVEAARAMAARLLAQPSSDRLGHGFRLAMGRDMKPAERPSLEKLIAEQTAYYKANPAEAAKLIKVGFSQSIANDPAELAAWTQACRVLLNSHEAITRY
;
A
#
# COMPACT_ATOMS: atom_id res chain seq x y z
N PHE A 1 -3.53 6.98 3.03
CA PHE A 1 -3.43 8.23 3.79
C PHE A 1 -2.08 8.31 4.52
N ILE A 2 -1.76 7.36 5.39
CA ILE A 2 -0.51 7.31 6.18
C ILE A 2 0.73 7.44 5.29
N ALA A 3 0.76 6.77 4.15
CA ALA A 3 1.84 6.85 3.18
C ALA A 3 1.99 8.22 2.51
N GLY A 4 0.94 9.04 2.52
CA GLY A 4 0.91 10.35 1.86
C GLY A 4 0.58 10.30 0.37
N LEU A 5 0.23 9.12 -0.17
CA LEU A 5 -0.16 8.96 -1.58
C LEU A 5 -1.64 9.26 -1.83
N LEU A 6 -2.50 9.04 -0.82
CA LEU A 6 -3.94 9.16 -1.02
C LEU A 6 -4.32 10.57 -1.49
N ASN A 7 -4.88 10.64 -2.68
CA ASN A 7 -5.45 11.87 -3.22
C ASN A 7 -6.80 12.16 -2.55
N VAL A 8 -6.81 13.13 -1.66
CA VAL A 8 -8.01 13.58 -0.94
C VAL A 8 -8.57 14.90 -1.48
N ALA A 9 -7.79 15.59 -2.32
CA ALA A 9 -8.15 16.91 -2.83
C ALA A 9 -9.19 16.82 -3.95
N ASP A 10 -9.09 15.78 -4.82
CA ASP A 10 -9.98 15.63 -5.94
C ASP A 10 -11.29 14.99 -5.49
N VAL A 11 -12.34 15.79 -5.46
CA VAL A 11 -13.71 15.39 -5.11
C VAL A 11 -14.60 15.44 -6.35
N GLY A 12 -15.36 14.37 -6.60
CA GLY A 12 -16.19 14.27 -7.79
C GLY A 12 -15.42 13.80 -9.03
N GLY A 13 -15.97 14.05 -10.21
CA GLY A 13 -15.38 13.65 -11.48
C GLY A 13 -15.66 12.19 -11.89
N PRO A 14 -15.09 11.72 -13.01
CA PRO A 14 -15.30 10.37 -13.50
C PRO A 14 -14.68 9.33 -12.58
N SER A 15 -15.11 8.07 -12.74
CA SER A 15 -14.49 6.94 -12.06
C SER A 15 -13.06 6.70 -12.57
N VAL A 16 -12.21 6.21 -11.66
CA VAL A 16 -10.80 5.89 -11.95
C VAL A 16 -10.59 4.39 -11.93
N MET A 17 -9.59 3.93 -12.66
CA MET A 17 -9.20 2.53 -12.77
C MET A 17 -7.82 2.34 -12.13
N PRO A 18 -7.73 2.07 -10.81
CA PRO A 18 -6.44 1.82 -10.18
C PRO A 18 -5.82 0.50 -10.67
N TYR A 19 -4.58 0.25 -10.32
CA TYR A 19 -3.89 -0.99 -10.68
C TYR A 19 -4.72 -2.22 -10.30
N GLN A 20 -4.77 -3.16 -11.22
CA GLN A 20 -5.24 -4.54 -10.96
C GLN A 20 -4.35 -5.53 -11.72
N PRO A 21 -4.29 -6.81 -11.30
CA PRO A 21 -3.55 -7.84 -12.01
C PRO A 21 -4.00 -7.97 -13.48
N GLU A 22 -3.03 -8.22 -14.35
CA GLU A 22 -3.31 -8.51 -15.76
C GLU A 22 -4.19 -9.76 -15.89
N GLY A 23 -5.01 -9.81 -16.91
CA GLY A 23 -5.90 -10.95 -17.17
C GLY A 23 -7.14 -11.03 -16.27
N TYR A 24 -7.27 -10.17 -15.25
CA TYR A 24 -8.42 -10.23 -14.33
C TYR A 24 -9.76 -10.02 -15.05
N TYR A 25 -9.79 -9.26 -16.15
CA TYR A 25 -10.99 -9.03 -16.96
C TYR A 25 -11.16 -10.02 -18.13
N GLU A 26 -10.23 -10.92 -18.37
CA GLU A 26 -10.33 -11.91 -19.45
C GLU A 26 -11.61 -12.77 -19.40
N PRO A 27 -12.11 -13.21 -18.23
CA PRO A 27 -13.38 -13.93 -18.15
C PRO A 27 -14.59 -13.13 -18.60
N MET A 28 -14.49 -11.80 -18.62
CA MET A 28 -15.56 -10.93 -19.10
C MET A 28 -15.51 -10.79 -20.63
N GLN A 29 -16.00 -11.80 -21.33
CA GLN A 29 -15.95 -11.85 -22.80
C GLN A 29 -17.05 -11.04 -23.50
N PHE A 30 -18.07 -10.57 -22.78
CA PHE A 30 -19.18 -9.86 -23.39
C PHE A 30 -19.64 -8.63 -22.58
N PRO A 31 -19.48 -7.42 -23.13
CA PRO A 31 -18.59 -7.07 -24.24
C PRO A 31 -17.12 -7.21 -23.83
N ASN A 32 -16.26 -7.58 -24.77
CA ASN A 32 -14.82 -7.63 -24.53
C ASN A 32 -14.33 -6.25 -24.08
N ARG A 33 -13.65 -6.18 -22.96
CA ARG A 33 -13.19 -4.93 -22.35
C ARG A 33 -11.71 -5.02 -22.01
N THR A 34 -10.99 -3.99 -22.39
CA THR A 34 -9.60 -3.81 -21.99
C THR A 34 -9.54 -2.91 -20.76
N TYR A 35 -8.89 -3.40 -19.72
CA TYR A 35 -8.63 -2.59 -18.53
C TYR A 35 -7.35 -1.77 -18.75
N VAL A 36 -7.48 -0.45 -18.70
CA VAL A 36 -6.33 0.46 -18.76
C VAL A 36 -6.25 1.19 -17.43
N ALA A 37 -5.19 0.92 -16.68
CA ALA A 37 -4.98 1.57 -15.39
C ALA A 37 -4.85 3.09 -15.57
N SER A 38 -5.51 3.84 -14.68
CA SER A 38 -5.36 5.30 -14.59
C SER A 38 -3.92 5.65 -14.27
N LYS A 39 -3.53 6.88 -14.58
CA LYS A 39 -2.17 7.38 -14.34
C LYS A 39 -2.16 8.46 -13.26
N ASP A 40 -0.97 8.78 -12.80
CA ASP A 40 -0.71 9.89 -11.87
C ASP A 40 -1.55 9.79 -10.57
N SER A 41 -2.04 10.91 -10.09
CA SER A 41 -2.82 11.01 -8.84
C SER A 41 -4.12 10.23 -8.83
N ASP A 42 -4.65 9.86 -10.00
CA ASP A 42 -5.87 9.06 -10.12
C ASP A 42 -5.69 7.62 -9.63
N GLN A 43 -4.46 7.10 -9.59
CA GLN A 43 -4.16 5.79 -9.02
C GLN A 43 -4.48 5.71 -7.51
N TRP A 44 -4.42 6.84 -6.81
CA TRP A 44 -4.54 6.88 -5.35
C TRP A 44 -5.80 7.60 -4.87
N ARG A 45 -6.82 7.71 -5.71
CA ARG A 45 -8.13 8.23 -5.27
C ARG A 45 -8.82 7.27 -4.31
N ARG A 46 -9.72 7.81 -3.50
CA ARG A 46 -10.51 6.99 -2.56
C ARG A 46 -11.29 5.90 -3.30
N GLY A 47 -11.49 4.74 -2.67
CA GLY A 47 -12.25 3.61 -3.23
C GLY A 47 -13.67 3.96 -3.70
N LEU A 48 -14.23 5.07 -3.19
CA LEU A 48 -15.51 5.61 -3.67
C LEU A 48 -15.49 5.96 -5.16
N TYR A 49 -14.34 6.40 -5.68
CA TYR A 49 -14.17 6.80 -7.09
C TYR A 49 -13.66 5.69 -7.98
N MET A 50 -13.37 4.50 -7.44
CA MET A 50 -12.95 3.36 -8.25
C MET A 50 -14.06 2.94 -9.22
N HIS A 51 -13.66 2.59 -10.45
CA HIS A 51 -14.57 2.02 -11.43
C HIS A 51 -15.21 0.75 -10.88
N TRP A 52 -16.53 0.72 -10.91
CA TRP A 52 -17.32 -0.38 -10.40
C TRP A 52 -17.97 -1.14 -11.55
N GLN A 53 -17.60 -2.38 -11.71
CA GLN A 53 -18.22 -3.29 -12.65
C GLN A 53 -19.16 -4.22 -11.87
N ARG A 54 -20.45 -4.25 -12.21
CA ARG A 54 -21.49 -4.93 -11.44
C ARG A 54 -21.11 -6.37 -11.03
N MET A 55 -20.64 -7.17 -11.97
CA MET A 55 -20.28 -8.58 -11.74
C MET A 55 -18.78 -8.79 -11.41
N PHE A 56 -18.00 -7.74 -11.48
CA PHE A 56 -16.54 -7.79 -11.30
C PHE A 56 -16.08 -6.61 -10.47
N LEU A 57 -16.08 -6.81 -9.17
CA LEU A 57 -15.45 -5.85 -8.27
C LEU A 57 -13.94 -5.87 -8.46
N HIS A 58 -13.31 -4.74 -8.21
CA HIS A 58 -11.87 -4.66 -8.13
C HIS A 58 -11.35 -5.65 -7.06
N PRO A 59 -10.27 -6.44 -7.31
CA PRO A 59 -9.79 -7.48 -6.39
C PRO A 59 -9.55 -6.96 -4.97
N MET A 60 -8.97 -5.76 -4.86
CA MET A 60 -8.73 -5.11 -3.58
C MET A 60 -10.04 -4.83 -2.82
N LEU A 61 -11.10 -4.40 -3.52
CA LEU A 61 -12.39 -4.14 -2.89
C LEU A 61 -13.01 -5.43 -2.34
N ILE A 62 -12.90 -6.54 -3.09
CA ILE A 62 -13.37 -7.86 -2.64
C ILE A 62 -12.59 -8.31 -1.40
N ASN A 63 -11.26 -8.24 -1.45
CA ASN A 63 -10.39 -8.69 -0.37
C ASN A 63 -10.60 -7.91 0.93
N PHE A 64 -11.10 -6.68 0.86
CA PHE A 64 -11.37 -5.84 2.03
C PHE A 64 -12.88 -5.65 2.30
N ASP A 65 -13.68 -6.65 1.98
CA ASP A 65 -15.11 -6.74 2.32
C ASP A 65 -15.97 -5.55 1.83
N ALA A 66 -15.64 -4.97 0.68
CA ALA A 66 -16.49 -3.95 0.11
C ALA A 66 -17.83 -4.55 -0.32
N PRO A 67 -18.99 -3.94 0.02
CA PRO A 67 -20.31 -4.42 -0.40
C PRO A 67 -20.42 -4.51 -1.92
N SER A 68 -21.12 -5.52 -2.43
CA SER A 68 -21.32 -5.73 -3.87
C SER A 68 -22.13 -4.62 -4.55
N ARG A 69 -22.89 -3.84 -3.79
CA ARG A 69 -23.87 -2.84 -4.26
C ARG A 69 -25.04 -3.40 -5.05
N ASP A 70 -25.19 -4.72 -5.13
CA ASP A 70 -26.36 -5.35 -5.73
C ASP A 70 -27.56 -5.32 -4.80
N GLU A 71 -27.28 -5.34 -3.49
CA GLU A 71 -28.29 -5.29 -2.43
C GLU A 71 -27.98 -4.18 -1.43
N CYS A 72 -29.03 -3.70 -0.76
CA CYS A 72 -28.87 -2.70 0.29
C CYS A 72 -28.21 -3.35 1.51
N THR A 73 -27.01 -2.92 1.83
CA THR A 73 -26.22 -3.44 2.96
C THR A 73 -26.22 -2.43 4.09
N ALA A 74 -26.96 -2.71 5.16
CA ALA A 74 -27.05 -1.82 6.31
C ALA A 74 -25.77 -1.80 7.14
N LEU A 75 -25.05 -2.92 7.20
CA LEU A 75 -23.79 -3.06 7.91
C LEU A 75 -22.77 -3.80 7.03
N ARG A 76 -21.58 -3.21 6.88
CA ARG A 76 -20.49 -3.84 6.14
C ARG A 76 -19.90 -4.99 6.96
N ASN A 77 -19.58 -6.09 6.29
CA ASN A 77 -18.83 -7.18 6.91
C ASN A 77 -17.40 -6.72 7.27
N TYR A 78 -16.86 -7.30 8.33
CA TYR A 78 -15.49 -7.12 8.75
C TYR A 78 -14.86 -8.51 8.89
N SER A 79 -13.86 -8.78 8.07
CA SER A 79 -13.09 -10.01 8.15
C SER A 79 -11.61 -9.73 8.37
N ASN A 80 -10.90 -10.71 8.89
CA ASN A 80 -9.44 -10.71 8.96
C ASN A 80 -8.96 -12.02 8.35
N THR A 81 -8.61 -11.96 7.07
CA THR A 81 -8.25 -13.13 6.29
C THR A 81 -6.77 -13.15 5.93
N PRO A 82 -6.17 -14.33 5.75
CA PRO A 82 -4.80 -14.45 5.23
C PRO A 82 -4.62 -13.76 3.87
N GLN A 83 -5.66 -13.72 3.04
CA GLN A 83 -5.63 -13.03 1.76
C GLN A 83 -5.45 -11.51 1.91
N GLN A 84 -6.08 -10.90 2.91
CA GLN A 84 -5.88 -9.49 3.22
C GLN A 84 -4.43 -9.20 3.58
N ALA A 85 -3.83 -10.03 4.44
CA ALA A 85 -2.43 -9.89 4.83
C ALA A 85 -1.49 -10.07 3.63
N LEU A 86 -1.75 -11.05 2.74
CA LEU A 86 -0.97 -11.26 1.52
C LEU A 86 -1.12 -10.08 0.55
N THR A 87 -2.31 -9.52 0.41
CA THR A 87 -2.55 -8.33 -0.42
C THR A 87 -1.76 -7.13 0.11
N LEU A 88 -1.83 -6.86 1.41
CA LEU A 88 -1.07 -5.76 2.03
C LEU A 88 0.45 -5.92 1.87
N LEU A 89 0.95 -7.16 1.83
CA LEU A 89 2.37 -7.42 1.65
C LEU A 89 2.83 -7.36 0.19
N ASN A 90 2.03 -7.84 -0.76
CA ASN A 90 2.50 -8.16 -2.10
C ASN A 90 1.87 -7.33 -3.22
N ASP A 91 0.70 -6.74 -3.01
CA ASP A 91 0.07 -5.93 -4.04
C ASP A 91 0.93 -4.67 -4.32
N PRO A 92 1.23 -4.37 -5.58
CA PRO A 92 2.06 -3.23 -5.96
C PRO A 92 1.61 -1.90 -5.36
N THR A 93 0.32 -1.69 -5.19
CA THR A 93 -0.23 -0.46 -4.57
C THR A 93 0.22 -0.30 -3.12
N PHE A 94 0.22 -1.39 -2.34
CA PHE A 94 0.65 -1.34 -0.94
C PHE A 94 2.17 -1.32 -0.79
N VAL A 95 2.89 -2.00 -1.69
CA VAL A 95 4.36 -1.91 -1.75
C VAL A 95 4.78 -0.48 -2.08
N GLU A 96 4.12 0.15 -3.04
CA GLU A 96 4.32 1.56 -3.38
C GLU A 96 4.00 2.49 -2.20
N ALA A 97 2.89 2.25 -1.50
CA ALA A 97 2.52 3.00 -0.31
C ALA A 97 3.58 2.90 0.79
N ALA A 98 4.11 1.70 1.04
CA ALA A 98 5.20 1.50 2.00
C ALA A 98 6.48 2.23 1.59
N ARG A 99 6.81 2.23 0.29
CA ARG A 99 7.94 2.97 -0.25
C ARG A 99 7.76 4.50 -0.10
N ALA A 100 6.58 5.02 -0.39
CA ALA A 100 6.29 6.44 -0.22
C ALA A 100 6.37 6.86 1.25
N MET A 101 5.87 6.03 2.16
CA MET A 101 6.04 6.23 3.61
C MET A 101 7.52 6.25 3.99
N ALA A 102 8.31 5.28 3.52
CA ALA A 102 9.74 5.21 3.77
C ALA A 102 10.48 6.46 3.28
N ALA A 103 10.20 6.91 2.06
CA ALA A 103 10.79 8.13 1.50
C ALA A 103 10.45 9.37 2.34
N ARG A 104 9.22 9.50 2.83
CA ARG A 104 8.82 10.59 3.74
C ARG A 104 9.57 10.55 5.07
N LEU A 105 9.75 9.36 5.64
CA LEU A 105 10.50 9.20 6.89
C LEU A 105 11.98 9.55 6.71
N LEU A 106 12.58 9.15 5.59
CA LEU A 106 13.97 9.47 5.27
C LEU A 106 14.21 10.95 4.98
N ALA A 107 13.23 11.63 4.41
CA ALA A 107 13.29 13.08 4.13
C ALA A 107 13.19 13.95 5.39
N GLN A 108 12.69 13.41 6.51
CA GLN A 108 12.55 14.18 7.74
C GLN A 108 13.87 14.25 8.51
N PRO A 109 14.26 15.43 9.00
CA PRO A 109 15.44 15.62 9.85
C PRO A 109 15.12 15.18 11.29
N SER A 110 14.71 13.93 11.49
CA SER A 110 14.37 13.39 12.80
C SER A 110 15.46 12.46 13.31
N SER A 111 15.81 12.59 14.59
CA SER A 111 16.69 11.65 15.27
C SER A 111 16.01 10.30 15.53
N ASP A 112 14.68 10.24 15.53
CA ASP A 112 13.88 9.04 15.75
C ASP A 112 12.87 8.79 14.61
N ARG A 113 13.39 8.51 13.41
CA ARG A 113 12.58 8.18 12.23
C ARG A 113 11.69 6.95 12.45
N LEU A 114 12.21 5.94 13.16
CA LEU A 114 11.50 4.70 13.41
C LEU A 114 10.30 4.92 14.34
N GLY A 115 10.51 5.63 15.45
CA GLY A 115 9.41 5.98 16.38
C GLY A 115 8.36 6.85 15.71
N HIS A 116 8.76 7.77 14.85
CA HIS A 116 7.81 8.57 14.07
C HIS A 116 6.99 7.70 13.10
N GLY A 117 7.63 6.83 12.34
CA GLY A 117 6.95 5.90 11.42
C GLY A 117 5.99 4.96 12.14
N PHE A 118 6.40 4.45 13.31
CA PHE A 118 5.56 3.63 14.16
C PHE A 118 4.32 4.39 14.64
N ARG A 119 4.50 5.62 15.12
CA ARG A 119 3.38 6.47 15.58
C ARG A 119 2.41 6.80 14.44
N LEU A 120 2.91 7.05 13.24
CA LEU A 120 2.05 7.27 12.06
C LEU A 120 1.20 6.03 11.72
N ALA A 121 1.77 4.83 11.85
CA ALA A 121 1.08 3.59 11.51
C ALA A 121 0.12 3.12 12.61
N MET A 122 0.54 3.21 13.89
CA MET A 122 -0.19 2.64 15.03
C MET A 122 -1.03 3.66 15.80
N GLY A 123 -0.78 4.96 15.62
CA GLY A 123 -1.45 6.01 16.40
C GLY A 123 -0.98 6.15 17.87
N ARG A 124 0.06 5.42 18.26
CA ARG A 124 0.66 5.44 19.61
C ARG A 124 2.19 5.42 19.56
N ASP A 125 2.81 5.70 20.68
CA ASP A 125 4.25 5.58 20.82
C ASP A 125 4.70 4.11 20.85
N MET A 126 5.90 3.87 20.34
CA MET A 126 6.54 2.56 20.32
C MET A 126 6.99 2.16 21.72
N LYS A 127 6.63 0.94 22.13
CA LYS A 127 7.12 0.38 23.39
C LYS A 127 8.60 -0.02 23.27
N PRO A 128 9.38 0.04 24.37
CA PRO A 128 10.80 -0.34 24.34
C PRO A 128 11.07 -1.76 23.81
N ALA A 129 10.15 -2.69 24.04
CA ALA A 129 10.28 -4.08 23.58
C ALA A 129 10.04 -4.27 22.08
N GLU A 130 9.37 -3.33 21.39
CA GLU A 130 9.04 -3.42 19.98
C GLU A 130 10.19 -2.92 19.09
N ARG A 131 10.99 -1.98 19.60
CA ARG A 131 12.05 -1.30 18.86
C ARG A 131 13.16 -2.23 18.35
N PRO A 132 13.75 -3.13 19.16
CA PRO A 132 14.91 -3.92 18.74
C PRO A 132 14.62 -4.78 17.51
N SER A 133 13.42 -5.34 17.39
CA SER A 133 13.03 -6.18 16.25
C SER A 133 12.99 -5.40 14.94
N LEU A 134 12.45 -4.18 14.98
CA LEU A 134 12.37 -3.33 13.79
C LEU A 134 13.73 -2.74 13.41
N GLU A 135 14.55 -2.35 14.38
CA GLU A 135 15.91 -1.89 14.14
C GLU A 135 16.79 -3.01 13.53
N LYS A 136 16.65 -4.22 14.05
CA LYS A 136 17.32 -5.40 13.49
C LYS A 136 16.89 -5.65 12.04
N LEU A 137 15.59 -5.61 11.77
CA LEU A 137 15.05 -5.76 10.40
C LEU A 137 15.66 -4.71 9.45
N ILE A 138 15.67 -3.44 9.84
CA ILE A 138 16.20 -2.36 9.02
C ILE A 138 17.71 -2.60 8.77
N ALA A 139 18.48 -2.98 9.78
CA ALA A 139 19.90 -3.24 9.64
C ALA A 139 20.19 -4.41 8.71
N GLU A 140 19.50 -5.54 8.88
CA GLU A 140 19.62 -6.72 8.03
C GLU A 140 19.23 -6.42 6.57
N GLN A 141 18.11 -5.72 6.36
CA GLN A 141 17.66 -5.34 5.02
C GLN A 141 18.60 -4.33 4.36
N THR A 142 19.17 -3.40 5.13
CA THR A 142 20.18 -2.46 4.62
C THR A 142 21.43 -3.19 4.15
N ALA A 143 21.91 -4.16 4.94
CA ALA A 143 23.05 -4.98 4.55
C ALA A 143 22.76 -5.81 3.29
N TYR A 144 21.57 -6.42 3.23
CA TYR A 144 21.12 -7.20 2.08
C TYR A 144 21.07 -6.36 0.79
N TYR A 145 20.43 -5.19 0.82
CA TYR A 145 20.28 -4.36 -0.38
C TYR A 145 21.55 -3.66 -0.80
N LYS A 146 22.47 -3.41 0.12
CA LYS A 146 23.83 -2.95 -0.23
C LYS A 146 24.62 -4.04 -0.96
N ALA A 147 24.47 -5.30 -0.57
CA ALA A 147 25.05 -6.44 -1.27
C ALA A 147 24.34 -6.76 -2.60
N ASN A 148 23.06 -6.40 -2.74
CA ASN A 148 22.21 -6.71 -3.89
C ASN A 148 21.53 -5.46 -4.47
N PRO A 149 22.27 -4.52 -5.07
CA PRO A 149 21.70 -3.25 -5.53
C PRO A 149 20.68 -3.40 -6.66
N ALA A 150 20.75 -4.47 -7.45
CA ALA A 150 19.76 -4.78 -8.48
C ALA A 150 18.37 -5.08 -7.87
N GLU A 151 18.32 -5.79 -6.74
CA GLU A 151 17.06 -6.08 -6.05
C GLU A 151 16.48 -4.82 -5.37
N ALA A 152 17.36 -3.95 -4.82
CA ALA A 152 16.92 -2.65 -4.33
C ALA A 152 16.27 -1.83 -5.46
N ALA A 153 16.91 -1.77 -6.62
CA ALA A 153 16.41 -1.05 -7.78
C ALA A 153 15.07 -1.60 -8.30
N LYS A 154 14.86 -2.92 -8.25
CA LYS A 154 13.57 -3.53 -8.59
C LYS A 154 12.48 -3.13 -7.60
N LEU A 155 12.75 -3.21 -6.31
CA LEU A 155 11.77 -2.87 -5.28
C LEU A 155 11.32 -1.41 -5.36
N ILE A 156 12.26 -0.47 -5.49
CA ILE A 156 11.93 0.95 -5.55
C ILE A 156 11.23 1.40 -6.84
N LYS A 157 11.22 0.55 -7.88
CA LYS A 157 10.50 0.81 -9.13
C LYS A 157 9.05 0.32 -9.11
N VAL A 158 8.63 -0.38 -8.07
CA VAL A 158 7.24 -0.87 -7.97
C VAL A 158 6.28 0.31 -7.84
N GLY A 159 5.20 0.29 -8.63
CA GLY A 159 4.15 1.30 -8.61
C GLY A 159 4.36 2.42 -9.63
N PHE A 160 3.53 3.45 -9.53
CA PHE A 160 3.44 4.55 -10.50
C PHE A 160 4.07 5.85 -10.00
N SER A 161 4.22 6.03 -8.68
CA SER A 161 4.85 7.22 -8.13
C SER A 161 6.37 7.20 -8.34
N GLN A 162 6.93 8.37 -8.60
CA GLN A 162 8.38 8.50 -8.66
C GLN A 162 9.00 8.37 -7.26
N SER A 163 10.06 7.61 -7.16
CA SER A 163 10.86 7.57 -5.94
C SER A 163 12.11 8.43 -6.12
N ILE A 164 12.24 9.42 -5.26
CA ILE A 164 13.47 10.21 -5.14
C ILE A 164 14.19 9.71 -3.90
N ALA A 165 15.31 9.03 -4.08
CA ALA A 165 16.13 8.55 -2.99
C ALA A 165 17.60 8.83 -3.28
N ASN A 166 18.30 9.34 -2.29
CA ASN A 166 19.75 9.54 -2.36
C ASN A 166 20.50 8.19 -2.25
N ASP A 167 19.95 7.25 -1.47
CA ASP A 167 20.47 5.87 -1.32
C ASP A 167 19.34 4.86 -1.58
N PRO A 168 19.36 4.16 -2.74
CA PRO A 168 18.37 3.14 -3.07
C PRO A 168 18.34 1.97 -2.09
N ALA A 169 19.48 1.59 -1.51
CA ALA A 169 19.54 0.48 -0.57
C ALA A 169 18.89 0.84 0.77
N GLU A 170 19.13 2.06 1.25
CA GLU A 170 18.48 2.57 2.45
C GLU A 170 16.95 2.69 2.24
N LEU A 171 16.53 3.26 1.11
CA LEU A 171 15.09 3.35 0.80
C LEU A 171 14.44 1.97 0.72
N ALA A 172 15.07 0.99 0.08
CA ALA A 172 14.54 -0.37 -0.02
C ALA A 172 14.41 -1.02 1.37
N ALA A 173 15.40 -0.87 2.24
CA ALA A 173 15.37 -1.40 3.60
C ALA A 173 14.24 -0.77 4.44
N TRP A 174 14.10 0.54 4.40
CA TRP A 174 13.00 1.24 5.07
C TRP A 174 11.64 0.92 4.47
N THR A 175 11.57 0.63 3.18
CA THR A 175 10.34 0.13 2.54
C THR A 175 9.90 -1.19 3.16
N GLN A 176 10.82 -2.12 3.42
CA GLN A 176 10.47 -3.39 4.08
C GLN A 176 9.96 -3.17 5.51
N ALA A 177 10.59 -2.28 6.27
CA ALA A 177 10.11 -1.93 7.61
C ALA A 177 8.70 -1.30 7.55
N CYS A 178 8.46 -0.40 6.62
CA CYS A 178 7.13 0.20 6.42
C CYS A 178 6.07 -0.83 5.98
N ARG A 179 6.44 -1.83 5.16
CA ARG A 179 5.53 -2.94 4.81
C ARG A 179 5.11 -3.74 6.06
N VAL A 180 6.04 -4.04 6.95
CA VAL A 180 5.73 -4.72 8.21
C VAL A 180 4.82 -3.86 9.08
N LEU A 181 5.12 -2.57 9.23
CA LEU A 181 4.27 -1.65 10.00
C LEU A 181 2.86 -1.57 9.45
N LEU A 182 2.71 -1.36 8.14
CA LEU A 182 1.39 -1.22 7.49
C LEU A 182 0.58 -2.52 7.46
N ASN A 183 1.22 -3.69 7.58
CA ASN A 183 0.57 -5.00 7.61
C ASN A 183 0.41 -5.55 9.03
N SER A 184 0.78 -4.80 10.05
CA SER A 184 0.57 -5.24 11.43
C SER A 184 -0.92 -5.22 11.78
N HIS A 185 -1.36 -6.18 12.59
CA HIS A 185 -2.76 -6.31 13.00
C HIS A 185 -3.31 -5.00 13.60
N GLU A 186 -2.52 -4.31 14.42
CA GLU A 186 -2.92 -3.06 15.05
C GLU A 186 -3.13 -1.91 14.04
N ALA A 187 -2.35 -1.88 12.95
CA ALA A 187 -2.48 -0.86 11.91
C ALA A 187 -3.73 -1.06 11.04
N ILE A 188 -4.16 -2.31 10.85
CA ILE A 188 -5.29 -2.66 9.96
C ILE A 188 -6.62 -2.82 10.69
N THR A 189 -6.60 -2.97 12.00
CA THR A 189 -7.81 -3.17 12.82
C THR A 189 -8.18 -1.88 13.54
N ARG A 190 -9.44 -1.51 13.46
CA ARG A 190 -10.01 -0.43 14.29
C ARG A 190 -10.74 -1.06 15.46
N TYR A 191 -10.41 -0.64 16.65
CA TYR A 191 -11.09 -1.01 17.91
C TYR A 191 -12.06 0.09 18.29
#